data_838f1313481e6b855ead9e56db4d53d4
#
_entry.id   838f1313481e6b855ead9e56db4d53d4
#
_cell.length_a   1.000
_cell.length_b   1.000
_cell.length_c   1.000
_cell.angle_alpha   90.00
_cell.angle_beta   90.00
_cell.angle_gamma   90.00
#
_symmetry.space_group_name_H-M   'P 1'
#
loop_
_entity.id
_entity.type
_entity.pdbx_description
1 polymer ?
#
loop_
_entity_poly.entity_id
_entity_poly.type
_entity_poly.pdbx_seq_one_letter_code
_entity_poly.pdbx_strand_id
1 'polypeptide(L)'
;MEKGKLDPRLKLIQQADLKDKVVLLRVDHNVVKKGIIKDPYRIDATIGTLYAIAAAGGKPILMSHVGRPRDKKTGVISCREDQSVLPIVRYLEQKLPVRIHPQEFPVDPRKGITHIDDSIKPTLEALRKGDVDMVYLPNSRWFAGEQSKGPERDTLSTELAAMADIFVNDAFGSWSVAVSTYDVATRLPSYAGNLLQKEMANLYRVLEPERPFVGVVAGAKYDTKIGPLKVLYNKVDHLILGGLMYNTFLSAKYGVTINGVSAEDKVLAKELVDLDRTEGKILEMPMLVESDSTGDRTEGGYRLVETAQLKEGGSLQYILDVHEKSFRDPRVTEIIGSARTIFVNAVMGLMPLFFEGS
;
A
#
# COMPACT_ATOMS: atom_id res chain seq x y z
N MET A 1 23.45 -10.66 0.63
CA MET A 1 22.45 -9.88 1.41
C MET A 1 22.03 -10.75 2.59
N GLU A 2 22.36 -10.37 3.80
CA GLU A 2 21.80 -11.03 4.98
C GLU A 2 20.27 -10.93 4.93
N LYS A 3 19.59 -12.07 5.09
CA LYS A 3 18.13 -12.11 5.15
C LYS A 3 17.69 -11.31 6.37
N GLY A 4 16.94 -10.22 6.17
CA GLY A 4 16.34 -9.47 7.26
C GLY A 4 15.60 -10.42 8.19
N LYS A 5 15.73 -10.20 9.50
CA LYS A 5 15.14 -11.04 10.55
C LYS A 5 13.61 -10.95 10.45
N LEU A 6 12.94 -12.06 10.21
CA LEU A 6 11.48 -12.12 10.27
C LEU A 6 11.01 -12.43 11.69
N ASP A 7 9.80 -11.98 12.03
CA ASP A 7 9.17 -12.38 13.30
C ASP A 7 9.06 -13.91 13.35
N PRO A 8 9.59 -14.58 14.39
CA PRO A 8 9.59 -16.05 14.49
C PRO A 8 8.18 -16.66 14.58
N ARG A 9 7.15 -15.85 14.87
CA ARG A 9 5.75 -16.30 14.88
C ARG A 9 5.17 -16.40 13.47
N LEU A 10 5.81 -15.78 12.47
CA LEU A 10 5.35 -15.81 11.09
C LEU A 10 5.66 -17.17 10.48
N LYS A 11 4.61 -17.92 10.14
CA LYS A 11 4.75 -19.19 9.40
C LYS A 11 5.03 -18.89 7.93
N LEU A 12 6.08 -19.48 7.38
CA LEU A 12 6.55 -19.26 6.03
C LEU A 12 6.03 -20.32 5.08
N ILE A 13 5.72 -19.98 3.83
CA ILE A 13 5.23 -20.93 2.82
C ILE A 13 6.20 -22.14 2.64
N GLN A 14 7.50 -21.93 2.85
CA GLN A 14 8.52 -22.98 2.78
C GLN A 14 8.39 -24.05 3.89
N GLN A 15 7.58 -23.78 4.91
CA GLN A 15 7.30 -24.70 6.02
C GLN A 15 6.01 -25.51 5.81
N ALA A 16 5.25 -25.19 4.73
CA ALA A 16 3.99 -25.83 4.42
C ALA A 16 4.20 -27.11 3.61
N ASP A 17 3.46 -28.18 3.94
CA ASP A 17 3.30 -29.31 3.05
C ASP A 17 2.23 -28.97 2.00
N LEU A 18 2.70 -28.61 0.79
CA LEU A 18 1.85 -28.17 -0.31
C LEU A 18 1.52 -29.28 -1.31
N LYS A 19 2.14 -30.47 -1.17
CA LYS A 19 1.97 -31.54 -2.14
C LYS A 19 0.51 -31.97 -2.23
N ASP A 20 -0.05 -31.91 -3.42
CA ASP A 20 -1.45 -32.23 -3.77
C ASP A 20 -2.51 -31.40 -3.00
N LYS A 21 -2.11 -30.30 -2.35
CA LYS A 21 -3.00 -29.42 -1.59
C LYS A 21 -3.57 -28.31 -2.45
N VAL A 22 -4.84 -28.00 -2.26
CA VAL A 22 -5.47 -26.80 -2.80
C VAL A 22 -5.06 -25.63 -1.92
N VAL A 23 -4.39 -24.63 -2.53
CA VAL A 23 -3.82 -23.47 -1.85
C VAL A 23 -4.62 -22.21 -2.21
N LEU A 24 -5.36 -21.68 -1.27
CA LEU A 24 -6.04 -20.40 -1.43
C LEU A 24 -5.01 -19.27 -1.25
N LEU A 25 -4.65 -18.60 -2.33
CA LEU A 25 -3.60 -17.59 -2.38
C LEU A 25 -4.18 -16.17 -2.49
N ARG A 26 -4.01 -15.37 -1.46
CA ARG A 26 -4.38 -13.94 -1.49
C ARG A 26 -3.22 -13.11 -2.03
N VAL A 27 -3.44 -12.46 -3.17
CA VAL A 27 -2.48 -11.58 -3.85
C VAL A 27 -3.00 -10.13 -3.93
N ASP A 28 -2.12 -9.15 -4.07
CA ASP A 28 -2.50 -7.76 -4.33
C ASP A 28 -2.33 -7.39 -5.81
N HIS A 29 -3.29 -7.77 -6.61
CA HIS A 29 -3.36 -7.44 -8.04
C HIS A 29 -4.30 -6.25 -8.31
N ASN A 30 -4.41 -5.30 -7.40
CA ASN A 30 -5.23 -4.10 -7.58
C ASN A 30 -4.56 -3.09 -8.53
N VAL A 31 -4.34 -3.50 -9.77
CA VAL A 31 -3.65 -2.74 -10.82
C VAL A 31 -4.52 -2.45 -12.04
N VAL A 32 -5.75 -2.98 -12.07
CA VAL A 32 -6.72 -2.73 -13.15
C VAL A 32 -7.46 -1.43 -12.88
N LYS A 33 -7.47 -0.55 -13.87
CA LYS A 33 -8.21 0.72 -13.86
C LYS A 33 -8.92 0.90 -15.19
N LYS A 34 -10.24 1.02 -15.17
CA LYS A 34 -11.09 1.09 -16.39
C LYS A 34 -10.85 -0.12 -17.34
N GLY A 35 -10.77 -1.33 -16.77
CA GLY A 35 -10.56 -2.56 -17.53
C GLY A 35 -9.13 -2.78 -18.08
N ILE A 36 -8.16 -1.92 -17.76
CA ILE A 36 -6.79 -1.98 -18.28
C ILE A 36 -5.80 -2.07 -17.13
N ILE A 37 -4.80 -2.93 -17.25
CA ILE A 37 -3.65 -2.98 -16.34
C ILE A 37 -2.82 -1.71 -16.57
N LYS A 38 -2.61 -0.92 -15.51
CA LYS A 38 -1.80 0.31 -15.58
C LYS A 38 -0.32 0.03 -15.37
N ASP A 39 -0.02 -0.80 -14.38
CA ASP A 39 1.34 -1.21 -14.05
C ASP A 39 1.29 -2.66 -13.55
N PRO A 40 1.94 -3.61 -14.23
CA PRO A 40 1.91 -5.02 -13.87
C PRO A 40 2.82 -5.38 -12.70
N TYR A 41 3.61 -4.45 -12.16
CA TYR A 41 4.63 -4.72 -11.13
C TYR A 41 4.10 -5.57 -9.96
N ARG A 42 2.88 -5.27 -9.47
CA ARG A 42 2.28 -6.04 -8.37
C ARG A 42 1.93 -7.47 -8.75
N ILE A 43 1.56 -7.71 -10.00
CA ILE A 43 1.31 -9.07 -10.52
C ILE A 43 2.64 -9.80 -10.59
N ASP A 44 3.65 -9.19 -11.18
CA ASP A 44 4.98 -9.77 -11.35
C ASP A 44 5.64 -10.11 -10.02
N ALA A 45 5.44 -9.29 -9.00
CA ALA A 45 5.98 -9.50 -7.66
C ALA A 45 5.48 -10.78 -6.99
N THR A 46 4.32 -11.33 -7.40
CA THR A 46 3.75 -12.56 -6.83
C THR A 46 4.17 -13.83 -7.58
N ILE A 47 4.80 -13.70 -8.75
CA ILE A 47 5.20 -14.86 -9.57
C ILE A 47 6.12 -15.80 -8.80
N GLY A 48 7.03 -15.28 -7.97
CA GLY A 48 7.90 -16.12 -7.13
C GLY A 48 7.14 -17.00 -6.14
N THR A 49 6.00 -16.54 -5.62
CA THR A 49 5.12 -17.34 -4.75
C THR A 49 4.35 -18.38 -5.55
N LEU A 50 3.88 -18.04 -6.76
CA LEU A 50 3.21 -18.99 -7.66
C LEU A 50 4.15 -20.14 -8.04
N TYR A 51 5.40 -19.85 -8.38
CA TYR A 51 6.42 -20.87 -8.65
C TYR A 51 6.70 -21.75 -7.43
N ALA A 52 6.78 -21.18 -6.23
CA ALA A 52 7.00 -21.94 -5.01
C ALA A 52 5.87 -22.94 -4.73
N ILE A 53 4.60 -22.52 -4.96
CA ILE A 53 3.43 -23.39 -4.81
C ILE A 53 3.47 -24.49 -5.87
N ALA A 54 3.68 -24.16 -7.14
CA ALA A 54 3.70 -25.14 -8.24
C ALA A 54 4.84 -26.15 -8.09
N ALA A 55 6.07 -25.70 -7.75
CA ALA A 55 7.23 -26.56 -7.55
C ALA A 55 7.04 -27.54 -6.38
N ALA A 56 6.25 -27.17 -5.38
CA ALA A 56 5.89 -28.05 -4.26
C ALA A 56 4.67 -28.95 -4.54
N GLY A 57 4.09 -28.91 -5.76
CA GLY A 57 2.93 -29.71 -6.15
C GLY A 57 1.59 -29.16 -5.66
N GLY A 58 1.55 -27.91 -5.18
CA GLY A 58 0.34 -27.24 -4.72
C GLY A 58 -0.55 -26.79 -5.88
N LYS A 59 -1.85 -26.65 -5.64
CA LYS A 59 -2.91 -26.32 -6.60
C LYS A 59 -3.49 -24.93 -6.24
N PRO A 60 -3.05 -23.82 -6.87
CA PRO A 60 -3.40 -22.48 -6.44
C PRO A 60 -4.79 -22.04 -6.89
N ILE A 61 -5.54 -21.46 -5.94
CA ILE A 61 -6.73 -20.64 -6.18
C ILE A 61 -6.36 -19.20 -5.81
N LEU A 62 -6.30 -18.31 -6.79
CA LEU A 62 -5.95 -16.91 -6.58
C LEU A 62 -7.18 -16.07 -6.21
N MET A 63 -7.01 -15.17 -5.29
CA MET A 63 -8.00 -14.13 -5.00
C MET A 63 -7.34 -12.77 -4.80
N SER A 64 -7.92 -11.74 -5.40
CA SER A 64 -7.52 -10.36 -5.27
C SER A 64 -8.71 -9.43 -5.35
N HIS A 65 -8.54 -8.19 -4.91
CA HIS A 65 -9.53 -7.15 -5.17
C HIS A 65 -9.08 -6.24 -6.31
N VAL A 66 -10.06 -5.61 -6.97
CA VAL A 66 -9.88 -4.55 -7.97
C VAL A 66 -10.79 -3.38 -7.63
N GLY A 67 -10.22 -2.19 -7.46
CA GLY A 67 -10.96 -0.97 -7.22
C GLY A 67 -11.79 -0.95 -5.93
N ARG A 68 -12.87 -0.18 -5.95
CA ARG A 68 -13.80 -0.01 -4.82
C ARG A 68 -15.24 -0.09 -5.30
N PRO A 69 -15.79 -1.31 -5.54
CA PRO A 69 -17.12 -1.49 -6.12
C PRO A 69 -18.27 -1.17 -5.16
N ARG A 70 -18.04 -1.17 -3.85
CA ARG A 70 -19.07 -0.86 -2.84
C ARG A 70 -19.25 0.66 -2.71
N ASP A 71 -20.44 1.15 -2.93
CA ASP A 71 -20.83 2.52 -2.64
C ASP A 71 -20.91 2.73 -1.12
N LYS A 72 -20.24 3.78 -0.62
CA LYS A 72 -20.13 4.04 0.84
C LYS A 72 -21.45 4.51 1.48
N LYS A 73 -22.33 5.14 0.70
CA LYS A 73 -23.61 5.70 1.22
C LYS A 73 -24.72 4.67 1.18
N THR A 74 -24.84 3.95 0.07
CA THR A 74 -25.95 3.00 -0.17
C THR A 74 -25.60 1.56 0.20
N GLY A 75 -24.30 1.24 0.30
CA GLY A 75 -23.82 -0.13 0.51
C GLY A 75 -23.92 -1.04 -0.73
N VAL A 76 -24.44 -0.55 -1.85
CA VAL A 76 -24.58 -1.30 -3.09
C VAL A 76 -23.23 -1.70 -3.64
N ILE A 77 -23.10 -2.97 -4.06
CA ILE A 77 -21.90 -3.51 -4.70
C ILE A 77 -22.14 -3.60 -6.20
N SER A 78 -21.39 -2.82 -6.99
CA SER A 78 -21.48 -2.80 -8.44
C SER A 78 -20.44 -3.73 -9.05
N CYS A 79 -20.84 -4.90 -9.54
CA CYS A 79 -19.96 -5.86 -10.20
C CYS A 79 -19.78 -5.49 -11.68
N ARG A 80 -18.91 -4.51 -11.97
CA ARG A 80 -18.70 -3.99 -13.32
C ARG A 80 -17.51 -4.67 -13.99
N GLU A 81 -17.62 -4.88 -15.30
CA GLU A 81 -16.58 -5.53 -16.11
C GLU A 81 -15.22 -4.79 -16.03
N ASP A 82 -15.24 -3.47 -15.96
CA ASP A 82 -14.02 -2.64 -15.83
C ASP A 82 -13.27 -2.81 -14.48
N GLN A 83 -13.87 -3.56 -13.55
CA GLN A 83 -13.28 -3.99 -12.27
C GLN A 83 -13.15 -5.51 -12.18
N SER A 84 -13.20 -6.21 -13.31
CA SER A 84 -12.98 -7.65 -13.38
C SER A 84 -11.50 -8.00 -13.20
N VAL A 85 -11.24 -9.25 -12.81
CA VAL A 85 -9.91 -9.86 -12.76
C VAL A 85 -9.46 -10.41 -14.13
N LEU A 86 -10.29 -10.45 -15.13
CA LEU A 86 -10.00 -11.02 -16.44
C LEU A 86 -8.76 -10.42 -17.13
N PRO A 87 -8.48 -9.11 -17.07
CA PRO A 87 -7.22 -8.58 -17.61
C PRO A 87 -5.98 -9.18 -16.93
N ILE A 88 -6.08 -9.48 -15.63
CA ILE A 88 -4.98 -10.09 -14.86
C ILE A 88 -4.79 -11.55 -15.27
N VAL A 89 -5.88 -12.29 -15.45
CA VAL A 89 -5.83 -13.69 -15.95
C VAL A 89 -5.11 -13.74 -17.29
N ARG A 90 -5.55 -12.94 -18.25
CA ARG A 90 -4.92 -12.85 -19.60
C ARG A 90 -3.43 -12.48 -19.52
N TYR A 91 -3.08 -11.55 -18.66
CA TYR A 91 -1.69 -11.15 -18.47
C TYR A 91 -0.83 -12.31 -17.92
N LEU A 92 -1.33 -13.03 -16.91
CA LEU A 92 -0.62 -14.18 -16.34
C LEU A 92 -0.47 -15.32 -17.36
N GLU A 93 -1.50 -15.63 -18.16
CA GLU A 93 -1.43 -16.65 -19.21
C GLU A 93 -0.49 -16.27 -20.37
N GLN A 94 -0.35 -14.98 -20.66
CA GLN A 94 0.64 -14.50 -21.63
C GLN A 94 2.09 -14.59 -21.10
N LYS A 95 2.25 -14.43 -19.79
CA LYS A 95 3.57 -14.39 -19.16
C LYS A 95 4.07 -15.74 -18.70
N LEU A 96 3.18 -16.64 -18.37
CA LEU A 96 3.45 -17.96 -17.81
C LEU A 96 2.79 -19.04 -18.71
N PRO A 97 3.43 -20.21 -18.88
CA PRO A 97 2.83 -21.32 -19.65
C PRO A 97 1.79 -22.06 -18.80
N VAL A 98 0.70 -21.37 -18.41
CA VAL A 98 -0.33 -21.88 -17.51
C VAL A 98 -1.72 -21.67 -18.09
N ARG A 99 -2.67 -22.54 -17.70
CA ARG A 99 -4.11 -22.43 -17.97
C ARG A 99 -4.80 -21.98 -16.72
N ILE A 100 -5.43 -20.81 -16.74
CA ILE A 100 -6.10 -20.24 -15.58
C ILE A 100 -7.60 -20.23 -15.82
N HIS A 101 -8.37 -20.88 -14.97
CA HIS A 101 -9.83 -20.81 -15.03
C HIS A 101 -10.34 -19.61 -14.22
N PRO A 102 -10.93 -18.58 -14.89
CA PRO A 102 -11.63 -17.51 -14.19
C PRO A 102 -12.98 -18.03 -13.69
N GLN A 103 -13.12 -18.19 -12.39
CA GLN A 103 -14.38 -18.65 -11.78
C GLN A 103 -15.43 -17.54 -11.82
N GLU A 104 -16.67 -17.92 -12.06
CA GLU A 104 -17.83 -17.02 -11.98
C GLU A 104 -18.86 -17.57 -10.97
N PHE A 105 -19.63 -16.65 -10.37
CA PHE A 105 -20.73 -16.94 -9.47
C PHE A 105 -21.93 -16.05 -9.79
N PRO A 106 -23.15 -16.46 -9.43
CA PRO A 106 -24.35 -15.64 -9.57
C PRO A 106 -24.18 -14.30 -8.82
N VAL A 107 -24.59 -13.21 -9.47
CA VAL A 107 -24.48 -11.84 -8.96
C VAL A 107 -25.85 -11.26 -8.67
N ASP A 108 -26.10 -10.88 -7.41
CA ASP A 108 -27.23 -10.02 -7.05
C ASP A 108 -26.92 -8.57 -7.46
N PRO A 109 -27.84 -7.86 -8.15
CA PRO A 109 -27.59 -6.50 -8.67
C PRO A 109 -27.26 -5.44 -7.62
N ARG A 110 -27.58 -5.68 -6.34
CA ARG A 110 -27.34 -4.74 -5.23
C ARG A 110 -26.35 -5.25 -4.20
N LYS A 111 -26.33 -6.56 -3.96
CA LYS A 111 -25.50 -7.19 -2.92
C LYS A 111 -24.21 -7.79 -3.47
N GLY A 112 -24.06 -7.88 -4.80
CA GLY A 112 -22.94 -8.57 -5.42
C GLY A 112 -23.04 -10.09 -5.30
N ILE A 113 -21.93 -10.77 -5.09
CA ILE A 113 -21.89 -12.24 -4.90
C ILE A 113 -22.20 -12.53 -3.44
N THR A 114 -23.29 -13.24 -3.17
CA THR A 114 -23.75 -13.52 -1.79
C THR A 114 -23.24 -14.86 -1.26
N HIS A 115 -22.98 -15.83 -2.16
CA HIS A 115 -22.51 -17.16 -1.82
C HIS A 115 -21.56 -17.71 -2.88
N ILE A 116 -20.67 -18.59 -2.45
CA ILE A 116 -19.89 -19.48 -3.30
C ILE A 116 -20.73 -20.75 -3.47
N ASP A 117 -21.35 -20.88 -4.60
CA ASP A 117 -22.27 -21.99 -4.89
C ASP A 117 -21.55 -23.24 -5.44
N ASP A 118 -22.32 -24.25 -5.75
CA ASP A 118 -21.82 -25.55 -6.22
C ASP A 118 -21.14 -25.51 -7.60
N SER A 119 -21.21 -24.39 -8.32
CA SER A 119 -20.49 -24.21 -9.60
C SER A 119 -18.97 -24.29 -9.45
N ILE A 120 -18.44 -24.07 -8.25
CA ILE A 120 -17.01 -24.23 -7.94
C ILE A 120 -16.55 -25.70 -7.97
N LYS A 121 -17.42 -26.68 -7.70
CA LYS A 121 -17.05 -28.09 -7.56
C LYS A 121 -16.37 -28.68 -8.80
N PRO A 122 -16.93 -28.53 -10.03
CA PRO A 122 -16.26 -29.00 -11.25
C PRO A 122 -14.91 -28.32 -11.46
N THR A 123 -14.80 -27.03 -11.14
CA THR A 123 -13.55 -26.26 -11.25
C THR A 123 -12.47 -26.80 -10.30
N LEU A 124 -12.84 -27.14 -9.05
CA LEU A 124 -11.91 -27.75 -8.09
C LEU A 124 -11.46 -29.14 -8.53
N GLU A 125 -12.37 -29.93 -9.14
CA GLU A 125 -12.00 -31.22 -9.71
C GLU A 125 -11.01 -31.08 -10.86
N ALA A 126 -11.26 -30.17 -11.81
CA ALA A 126 -10.34 -29.86 -12.91
C ALA A 126 -8.98 -29.39 -12.41
N LEU A 127 -8.95 -28.56 -11.37
CA LEU A 127 -7.70 -28.09 -10.72
C LEU A 127 -6.94 -29.27 -10.09
N ARG A 128 -7.62 -30.18 -9.37
CA ARG A 128 -6.99 -31.35 -8.76
C ARG A 128 -6.47 -32.33 -9.80
N LYS A 129 -7.18 -32.53 -10.89
CA LYS A 129 -6.75 -33.41 -12.02
C LYS A 129 -5.62 -32.80 -12.84
N GLY A 130 -5.39 -31.49 -12.76
CA GLY A 130 -4.40 -30.78 -13.58
C GLY A 130 -4.95 -30.42 -14.98
N ASP A 131 -6.26 -30.45 -15.20
CA ASP A 131 -6.90 -29.95 -16.44
C ASP A 131 -6.76 -28.42 -16.56
N VAL A 132 -6.68 -27.74 -15.41
CA VAL A 132 -6.27 -26.33 -15.26
C VAL A 132 -5.15 -26.24 -14.25
N ASP A 133 -4.27 -25.25 -14.42
CA ASP A 133 -3.10 -25.08 -13.55
C ASP A 133 -3.40 -24.17 -12.36
N MET A 134 -4.35 -23.25 -12.53
CA MET A 134 -4.79 -22.29 -11.51
C MET A 134 -6.28 -21.97 -11.67
N VAL A 135 -6.90 -21.55 -10.58
CA VAL A 135 -8.23 -20.92 -10.58
C VAL A 135 -8.07 -19.48 -10.12
N TYR A 136 -8.77 -18.54 -10.74
CA TYR A 136 -8.83 -17.17 -10.28
C TYR A 136 -10.28 -16.83 -9.89
N LEU A 137 -10.50 -16.50 -8.62
CA LEU A 137 -11.81 -16.10 -8.11
C LEU A 137 -12.18 -14.70 -8.63
N PRO A 138 -13.47 -14.35 -8.70
CA PRO A 138 -13.90 -13.00 -8.99
C PRO A 138 -13.27 -11.98 -8.05
N ASN A 139 -13.34 -10.70 -8.44
CA ASN A 139 -12.91 -9.60 -7.58
C ASN A 139 -13.45 -9.80 -6.14
N SER A 140 -12.56 -9.96 -5.16
CA SER A 140 -12.96 -10.30 -3.79
C SER A 140 -13.94 -9.27 -3.20
N ARG A 141 -13.88 -8.00 -3.64
CA ARG A 141 -14.82 -6.94 -3.22
C ARG A 141 -16.19 -7.01 -3.89
N TRP A 142 -16.42 -7.95 -4.81
CA TRP A 142 -17.74 -8.26 -5.31
C TRP A 142 -18.53 -9.16 -4.36
N PHE A 143 -17.86 -9.85 -3.43
CA PHE A 143 -18.53 -10.65 -2.42
C PHE A 143 -19.12 -9.77 -1.31
N ALA A 144 -20.39 -10.01 -0.99
CA ALA A 144 -21.15 -9.29 0.04
C ALA A 144 -20.43 -9.30 1.39
N GLY A 145 -19.82 -10.44 1.75
CA GLY A 145 -19.15 -10.66 3.01
C GLY A 145 -17.77 -10.00 3.15
N GLU A 146 -17.05 -9.69 2.06
CA GLU A 146 -15.64 -9.32 2.07
C GLU A 146 -15.31 -8.17 3.05
N GLN A 147 -16.13 -7.14 3.08
CA GLN A 147 -15.98 -5.97 3.94
C GLN A 147 -17.16 -5.79 4.91
N SER A 148 -18.00 -6.81 5.05
CA SER A 148 -19.16 -6.78 5.95
C SER A 148 -18.74 -6.84 7.41
N LYS A 149 -19.60 -6.32 8.29
CA LYS A 149 -19.58 -6.54 9.75
C LYS A 149 -20.71 -7.46 10.21
N GLY A 150 -21.57 -7.89 9.27
CA GLY A 150 -22.71 -8.76 9.50
C GLY A 150 -22.40 -10.25 9.31
N PRO A 151 -23.45 -11.10 9.31
CA PRO A 151 -23.32 -12.55 9.19
C PRO A 151 -22.72 -13.00 7.85
N GLU A 152 -22.83 -12.20 6.79
CA GLU A 152 -22.26 -12.49 5.47
C GLU A 152 -20.73 -12.63 5.53
N ARG A 153 -20.09 -12.00 6.51
CA ARG A 153 -18.64 -12.10 6.76
C ARG A 153 -18.25 -13.52 7.14
N ASP A 154 -18.98 -14.11 8.09
CA ASP A 154 -18.75 -15.49 8.55
C ASP A 154 -19.08 -16.51 7.47
N THR A 155 -20.19 -16.32 6.76
CA THR A 155 -20.58 -17.15 5.60
C THR A 155 -19.45 -17.20 4.58
N LEU A 156 -19.00 -16.05 4.08
CA LEU A 156 -17.94 -16.00 3.07
C LEU A 156 -16.63 -16.62 3.56
N SER A 157 -16.24 -16.38 4.81
CA SER A 157 -14.98 -16.94 5.32
C SER A 157 -15.06 -18.47 5.45
N THR A 158 -16.23 -19.01 5.78
CA THR A 158 -16.48 -20.46 5.84
C THR A 158 -16.46 -21.08 4.45
N GLU A 159 -17.14 -20.47 3.49
CA GLU A 159 -17.19 -20.94 2.10
C GLU A 159 -15.81 -20.92 1.44
N LEU A 160 -15.04 -19.85 1.63
CA LEU A 160 -13.66 -19.76 1.14
C LEU A 160 -12.76 -20.83 1.77
N ALA A 161 -12.87 -21.05 3.07
CA ALA A 161 -12.09 -22.07 3.75
C ALA A 161 -12.45 -23.49 3.30
N ALA A 162 -13.70 -23.76 2.97
CA ALA A 162 -14.16 -25.07 2.49
C ALA A 162 -13.59 -25.47 1.11
N MET A 163 -13.09 -24.50 0.32
CA MET A 163 -12.52 -24.77 -1.01
C MET A 163 -11.06 -25.22 -0.99
N ALA A 164 -10.33 -25.01 0.11
CA ALA A 164 -8.90 -25.15 0.13
C ALA A 164 -8.41 -25.87 1.40
N ASP A 165 -7.20 -26.42 1.31
CA ASP A 165 -6.53 -27.09 2.43
C ASP A 165 -5.61 -26.11 3.21
N ILE A 166 -5.09 -25.10 2.53
CA ILE A 166 -4.08 -24.16 3.03
C ILE A 166 -4.40 -22.76 2.53
N PHE A 167 -4.15 -21.76 3.38
CA PHE A 167 -4.20 -20.35 3.01
C PHE A 167 -2.79 -19.76 2.95
N VAL A 168 -2.50 -19.00 1.89
CA VAL A 168 -1.26 -18.23 1.76
C VAL A 168 -1.62 -16.75 1.55
N ASN A 169 -1.11 -15.89 2.42
CA ASN A 169 -1.21 -14.45 2.25
C ASN A 169 0.08 -13.90 1.60
N ASP A 170 -0.07 -13.31 0.42
CA ASP A 170 1.01 -12.64 -0.31
C ASP A 170 0.64 -11.20 -0.69
N ALA A 171 -0.39 -10.67 -0.05
CA ALA A 171 -1.01 -9.38 -0.36
C ALA A 171 -0.55 -8.26 0.58
N PHE A 172 0.75 -7.99 0.63
CA PHE A 172 1.31 -6.96 1.50
C PHE A 172 0.66 -5.57 1.31
N GLY A 173 0.42 -5.14 0.07
CA GLY A 173 -0.23 -3.86 -0.23
C GLY A 173 -1.72 -3.78 0.14
N SER A 174 -2.34 -4.89 0.55
CA SER A 174 -3.76 -4.99 0.95
C SER A 174 -3.89 -5.26 2.45
N TRP A 175 -3.26 -4.46 3.29
CA TRP A 175 -3.13 -4.65 4.74
C TRP A 175 -4.42 -4.46 5.55
N SER A 176 -5.53 -4.07 4.96
CA SER A 176 -6.80 -3.88 5.68
C SER A 176 -7.43 -5.22 6.05
N VAL A 177 -8.02 -5.28 7.27
CA VAL A 177 -8.76 -6.46 7.74
C VAL A 177 -10.01 -6.66 6.88
N ALA A 178 -10.04 -7.77 6.14
CA ALA A 178 -11.14 -8.22 5.32
C ALA A 178 -11.22 -9.75 5.38
N VAL A 179 -12.29 -10.36 4.88
CA VAL A 179 -12.44 -11.82 4.91
C VAL A 179 -11.27 -12.49 4.21
N SER A 180 -10.93 -12.02 2.99
CA SER A 180 -9.87 -12.62 2.17
C SER A 180 -8.44 -12.40 2.70
N THR A 181 -8.22 -11.47 3.63
CA THR A 181 -6.89 -11.17 4.19
C THR A 181 -6.70 -11.65 5.62
N TYR A 182 -7.78 -11.80 6.38
CA TYR A 182 -7.72 -12.08 7.80
C TYR A 182 -8.57 -13.28 8.23
N ASP A 183 -9.89 -13.26 7.97
CA ASP A 183 -10.79 -14.28 8.56
C ASP A 183 -10.50 -15.69 8.05
N VAL A 184 -10.20 -15.83 6.75
CA VAL A 184 -9.78 -17.13 6.17
C VAL A 184 -8.52 -17.66 6.85
N ALA A 185 -7.59 -16.79 7.23
CA ALA A 185 -6.37 -17.17 7.91
C ALA A 185 -6.61 -17.77 9.32
N THR A 186 -7.76 -17.50 9.92
CA THR A 186 -8.14 -18.09 11.21
C THR A 186 -8.81 -19.47 11.07
N ARG A 187 -9.18 -19.86 9.84
CA ARG A 187 -9.91 -21.10 9.55
C ARG A 187 -9.06 -22.19 8.90
N LEU A 188 -7.95 -21.80 8.28
CA LEU A 188 -7.02 -22.71 7.59
C LEU A 188 -5.60 -22.62 8.16
N PRO A 189 -4.79 -23.68 8.02
CA PRO A 189 -3.35 -23.54 8.15
C PRO A 189 -2.85 -22.44 7.24
N SER A 190 -2.18 -21.42 7.82
CA SER A 190 -1.93 -20.16 7.12
C SER A 190 -0.46 -19.80 7.12
N TYR A 191 0.02 -19.31 5.97
CA TYR A 191 1.43 -19.03 5.74
C TYR A 191 1.63 -17.72 4.99
N ALA A 192 2.79 -17.10 5.17
CA ALA A 192 3.23 -15.93 4.41
C ALA A 192 3.86 -16.37 3.08
N GLY A 193 3.41 -15.78 1.98
CA GLY A 193 4.03 -15.92 0.67
C GLY A 193 5.37 -15.18 0.58
N ASN A 194 6.11 -15.40 -0.50
CA ASN A 194 7.47 -14.87 -0.67
C ASN A 194 7.50 -13.34 -0.72
N LEU A 195 6.49 -12.70 -1.35
CA LEU A 195 6.40 -11.24 -1.41
C LEU A 195 6.15 -10.67 -0.01
N LEU A 196 5.19 -11.23 0.73
CA LEU A 196 4.89 -10.80 2.10
C LEU A 196 6.13 -10.91 3.00
N GLN A 197 6.88 -12.02 2.91
CA GLN A 197 8.13 -12.22 3.64
C GLN A 197 9.17 -11.16 3.30
N LYS A 198 9.38 -10.88 2.01
CA LYS A 198 10.33 -9.88 1.53
C LYS A 198 10.00 -8.49 2.06
N GLU A 199 8.74 -8.10 1.96
CA GLU A 199 8.28 -6.79 2.41
C GLU A 199 8.39 -6.64 3.93
N MET A 200 8.00 -7.67 4.69
CA MET A 200 8.16 -7.67 6.13
C MET A 200 9.63 -7.63 6.56
N ALA A 201 10.51 -8.40 5.90
CA ALA A 201 11.94 -8.37 6.20
C ALA A 201 12.55 -6.99 5.96
N ASN A 202 12.12 -6.29 4.91
CA ASN A 202 12.57 -4.93 4.62
C ASN A 202 12.06 -3.93 5.68
N LEU A 203 10.79 -4.03 6.09
CA LEU A 203 10.22 -3.16 7.13
C LEU A 203 10.82 -3.43 8.51
N TYR A 204 11.18 -4.68 8.81
CA TYR A 204 11.83 -5.00 10.08
C TYR A 204 13.15 -4.24 10.28
N ARG A 205 13.87 -3.93 9.19
CA ARG A 205 15.07 -3.09 9.24
C ARG A 205 14.79 -1.67 9.76
N VAL A 206 13.57 -1.17 9.59
CA VAL A 206 13.17 0.14 10.13
C VAL A 206 12.98 0.10 11.65
N LEU A 207 12.71 -1.08 12.22
CA LEU A 207 12.61 -1.25 13.68
C LEU A 207 13.97 -1.31 14.36
N GLU A 208 14.97 -1.89 13.69
CA GLU A 208 16.39 -1.97 14.11
C GLU A 208 17.29 -1.44 12.98
N PRO A 209 17.30 -0.12 12.73
CA PRO A 209 17.96 0.45 11.56
C PRO A 209 19.48 0.47 11.73
N GLU A 210 20.22 0.25 10.64
CA GLU A 210 21.61 0.65 10.54
C GLU A 210 21.68 2.18 10.50
N ARG A 211 22.61 2.77 11.29
CA ARG A 211 22.72 4.23 11.41
C ARG A 211 23.87 4.78 10.56
N PRO A 212 23.74 6.03 10.07
CA PRO A 212 22.64 6.98 10.26
C PRO A 212 21.32 6.55 9.58
N PHE A 213 20.18 6.77 10.25
CA PHE A 213 18.85 6.48 9.76
C PHE A 213 18.11 7.77 9.40
N VAL A 214 17.77 7.94 8.13
CA VAL A 214 17.01 9.08 7.60
C VAL A 214 15.57 8.65 7.32
N GLY A 215 14.61 9.35 7.93
CA GLY A 215 13.20 9.23 7.61
C GLY A 215 12.75 10.32 6.65
N VAL A 216 12.00 9.98 5.60
CA VAL A 216 11.33 10.94 4.70
C VAL A 216 9.83 10.70 4.81
N VAL A 217 9.09 11.67 5.33
CA VAL A 217 7.64 11.55 5.52
C VAL A 217 6.94 12.74 4.90
N ALA A 218 6.04 12.45 3.97
CA ALA A 218 5.24 13.47 3.31
C ALA A 218 3.75 13.08 3.29
N GLY A 219 2.89 14.01 2.88
CA GLY A 219 1.46 13.74 2.70
C GLY A 219 0.57 14.92 3.01
N ALA A 220 -0.73 14.73 2.73
CA ALA A 220 -1.75 15.76 2.71
C ALA A 220 -2.54 15.93 4.03
N LYS A 221 -2.31 15.08 5.06
CA LYS A 221 -3.05 15.14 6.32
C LYS A 221 -2.11 15.07 7.50
N TYR A 222 -2.15 16.08 8.36
CA TYR A 222 -1.31 16.15 9.54
C TYR A 222 -1.91 15.36 10.72
N ASP A 223 -3.21 15.56 10.99
CA ASP A 223 -3.98 15.00 12.12
C ASP A 223 -3.81 13.47 12.27
N THR A 224 -3.93 12.74 11.17
CA THR A 224 -3.85 11.28 11.18
C THR A 224 -2.43 10.72 11.27
N LYS A 225 -1.41 11.55 11.03
CA LYS A 225 -0.01 11.11 10.94
C LYS A 225 0.87 11.56 12.11
N ILE A 226 0.43 12.49 12.93
CA ILE A 226 1.26 13.04 14.02
C ILE A 226 1.73 11.97 15.03
N GLY A 227 0.87 11.01 15.40
CA GLY A 227 1.24 9.93 16.31
C GLY A 227 2.36 9.04 15.72
N PRO A 228 2.16 8.42 14.55
CA PRO A 228 3.22 7.66 13.86
C PRO A 228 4.47 8.48 13.58
N LEU A 229 4.33 9.79 13.26
CA LEU A 229 5.45 10.69 13.01
C LEU A 229 6.33 10.88 14.24
N LYS A 230 5.74 11.07 15.43
CA LYS A 230 6.49 11.16 16.69
C LYS A 230 7.24 9.87 17.02
N VAL A 231 6.61 8.71 16.77
CA VAL A 231 7.27 7.41 16.97
C VAL A 231 8.48 7.28 16.03
N LEU A 232 8.34 7.69 14.77
CA LEU A 232 9.43 7.68 13.81
C LEU A 232 10.52 8.69 14.19
N TYR A 233 10.15 9.91 14.60
CA TYR A 233 11.08 10.96 15.06
C TYR A 233 12.04 10.44 16.14
N ASN A 234 11.51 9.69 17.10
CA ASN A 234 12.33 9.10 18.17
C ASN A 234 13.30 8.02 17.68
N LYS A 235 13.08 7.46 16.48
CA LYS A 235 13.89 6.38 15.91
C LYS A 235 14.95 6.87 14.92
N VAL A 236 14.69 7.96 14.21
CA VAL A 236 15.60 8.49 13.18
C VAL A 236 16.71 9.34 13.75
N ASP A 237 17.82 9.45 13.01
CA ASP A 237 18.86 10.45 13.23
C ASP A 237 18.51 11.77 12.54
N HIS A 238 17.88 11.69 11.36
CA HIS A 238 17.36 12.84 10.64
C HIS A 238 15.98 12.54 10.06
N LEU A 239 15.11 13.57 10.05
CA LEU A 239 13.75 13.52 9.50
C LEU A 239 13.58 14.61 8.45
N ILE A 240 13.21 14.21 7.24
CA ILE A 240 12.79 15.12 6.17
C ILE A 240 11.27 15.07 6.08
N LEU A 241 10.65 16.25 6.12
CA LEU A 241 9.21 16.40 5.94
C LEU A 241 8.90 16.90 4.53
N GLY A 242 7.73 16.49 3.99
CA GLY A 242 7.23 16.96 2.71
C GLY A 242 5.71 17.14 2.67
N GLY A 243 5.21 17.74 1.59
CA GLY A 243 3.80 18.01 1.41
C GLY A 243 3.21 18.92 2.48
N LEU A 244 1.90 18.79 2.74
CA LEU A 244 1.20 19.62 3.73
C LEU A 244 1.76 19.44 5.16
N MET A 245 2.36 18.30 5.46
CA MET A 245 3.00 18.08 6.77
C MET A 245 4.17 19.03 6.99
N TYR A 246 4.98 19.27 5.96
CA TYR A 246 6.09 20.23 6.05
C TYR A 246 5.58 21.67 6.13
N ASN A 247 4.56 22.02 5.35
CA ASN A 247 3.93 23.34 5.39
C ASN A 247 3.40 23.66 6.80
N THR A 248 2.76 22.68 7.43
CA THR A 248 2.22 22.82 8.79
C THR A 248 3.33 23.02 9.82
N PHE A 249 4.42 22.24 9.70
CA PHE A 249 5.60 22.40 10.55
C PHE A 249 6.25 23.79 10.37
N LEU A 250 6.48 24.25 9.14
CA LEU A 250 7.05 25.56 8.85
C LEU A 250 6.16 26.70 9.38
N SER A 251 4.84 26.59 9.17
CA SER A 251 3.88 27.57 9.68
C SER A 251 3.90 27.65 11.21
N ALA A 252 4.03 26.52 11.90
CA ALA A 252 4.11 26.47 13.37
C ALA A 252 5.47 26.99 13.87
N LYS A 253 6.56 26.67 13.18
CA LYS A 253 7.93 27.04 13.58
C LYS A 253 8.23 28.52 13.39
N TYR A 254 7.88 29.07 12.23
CA TYR A 254 8.23 30.42 11.80
C TYR A 254 7.12 31.45 12.00
N GLY A 255 5.92 31.03 12.40
CA GLY A 255 4.78 31.94 12.54
C GLY A 255 4.26 32.48 11.19
N VAL A 256 4.65 31.87 10.07
CA VAL A 256 4.23 32.23 8.72
C VAL A 256 2.84 31.66 8.40
N THR A 257 2.01 32.39 7.67
CA THR A 257 0.76 31.88 7.13
C THR A 257 1.01 31.22 5.79
N ILE A 258 0.58 29.95 5.64
CA ILE A 258 0.69 29.19 4.38
C ILE A 258 -0.72 28.71 4.00
N ASN A 259 -1.15 28.98 2.78
CA ASN A 259 -2.45 28.53 2.30
C ASN A 259 -2.58 27.00 2.34
N GLY A 260 -3.74 26.52 2.79
CA GLY A 260 -4.02 25.09 2.97
C GLY A 260 -3.63 24.53 4.35
N VAL A 261 -2.97 25.31 5.21
CA VAL A 261 -2.66 24.93 6.59
C VAL A 261 -3.79 25.40 7.51
N SER A 262 -4.44 24.48 8.23
CA SER A 262 -5.48 24.83 9.21
C SER A 262 -4.87 25.32 10.55
N ALA A 263 -5.66 26.06 11.31
CA ALA A 263 -5.26 26.52 12.64
C ALA A 263 -5.08 25.32 13.60
N GLU A 264 -5.95 24.33 13.49
CA GLU A 264 -5.93 23.10 14.29
C GLU A 264 -4.64 22.28 14.01
N ASP A 265 -4.29 22.09 12.72
CA ASP A 265 -3.05 21.39 12.34
C ASP A 265 -1.80 22.14 12.84
N LYS A 266 -1.82 23.48 12.81
CA LYS A 266 -0.71 24.31 13.31
C LYS A 266 -0.50 24.12 14.82
N VAL A 267 -1.58 24.00 15.60
CA VAL A 267 -1.49 23.70 17.04
C VAL A 267 -0.87 22.33 17.28
N LEU A 268 -1.31 21.30 16.53
CA LEU A 268 -0.73 19.96 16.60
C LEU A 268 0.75 19.92 16.20
N ALA A 269 1.14 20.70 15.19
CA ALA A 269 2.53 20.76 14.74
C ALA A 269 3.47 21.41 15.76
N LYS A 270 2.95 22.27 16.64
CA LYS A 270 3.75 22.93 17.68
C LYS A 270 4.45 21.92 18.59
N GLU A 271 3.81 20.81 18.90
CA GLU A 271 4.44 19.75 19.68
C GLU A 271 5.69 19.16 19.02
N LEU A 272 5.67 18.98 17.67
CA LEU A 272 6.83 18.50 16.93
C LEU A 272 7.90 19.57 16.85
N VAL A 273 7.53 20.84 16.68
CA VAL A 273 8.47 21.98 16.71
C VAL A 273 9.19 22.07 18.05
N ASP A 274 8.46 21.94 19.16
CA ASP A 274 9.02 22.01 20.51
C ASP A 274 9.96 20.83 20.79
N LEU A 275 9.61 19.64 20.32
CA LEU A 275 10.49 18.46 20.39
C LEU A 275 11.77 18.66 19.57
N ASP A 276 11.65 19.18 18.35
CA ASP A 276 12.77 19.39 17.45
C ASP A 276 13.72 20.52 17.90
N ARG A 277 13.24 21.50 18.62
CA ARG A 277 14.09 22.55 19.25
C ARG A 277 15.15 21.96 20.18
N THR A 278 14.87 20.83 20.80
CA THR A 278 15.78 20.18 21.73
C THR A 278 16.74 19.23 21.01
N GLU A 279 16.23 18.46 20.03
CA GLU A 279 16.98 17.37 19.40
C GLU A 279 17.55 17.74 18.02
N GLY A 280 16.91 18.64 17.26
CA GLY A 280 17.41 19.16 15.99
C GLY A 280 17.49 18.13 14.85
N LYS A 281 16.60 17.15 14.83
CA LYS A 281 16.60 16.06 13.84
C LYS A 281 15.93 16.42 12.53
N ILE A 282 15.03 17.41 12.51
CA ILE A 282 14.34 17.80 11.28
C ILE A 282 15.30 18.52 10.35
N LEU A 283 15.57 17.89 9.22
CA LEU A 283 16.36 18.47 8.14
C LEU A 283 15.43 19.34 7.28
N GLU A 284 15.53 20.66 7.49
CA GLU A 284 14.75 21.59 6.67
C GLU A 284 15.30 21.70 5.27
N MET A 285 14.41 21.57 4.30
CA MET A 285 14.77 21.66 2.89
C MET A 285 14.88 23.12 2.47
N PRO A 286 16.05 23.56 1.96
CA PRO A 286 16.32 24.99 1.77
C PRO A 286 15.47 25.67 0.71
N MET A 287 14.99 24.96 -0.30
CA MET A 287 14.26 25.52 -1.42
C MET A 287 12.88 24.89 -1.58
N LEU A 288 11.83 25.71 -1.59
CA LEU A 288 10.43 25.32 -1.71
C LEU A 288 9.86 25.82 -3.03
N VAL A 289 8.81 25.15 -3.53
CA VAL A 289 8.03 25.61 -4.67
C VAL A 289 6.69 26.15 -4.18
N GLU A 290 6.51 27.46 -4.29
CA GLU A 290 5.25 28.16 -4.02
C GLU A 290 4.46 28.32 -5.31
N SER A 291 3.14 28.10 -5.27
CA SER A 291 2.22 28.27 -6.39
C SER A 291 0.97 29.03 -5.99
N ASP A 292 0.43 29.81 -6.91
CA ASP A 292 -0.82 30.54 -6.71
C ASP A 292 -2.06 29.63 -6.81
N SER A 293 -1.90 28.41 -7.38
CA SER A 293 -2.98 27.45 -7.63
C SER A 293 -2.56 26.02 -7.26
N THR A 294 -3.52 25.22 -6.81
CA THR A 294 -3.38 23.76 -6.62
C THR A 294 -3.94 22.94 -7.79
N GLY A 295 -4.58 23.60 -8.76
CA GLY A 295 -5.30 22.94 -9.87
C GLY A 295 -4.53 22.89 -11.17
N ASP A 296 -3.53 23.73 -11.33
CA ASP A 296 -2.74 23.89 -12.55
C ASP A 296 -1.28 24.28 -12.25
N ARG A 297 -0.44 24.17 -13.27
CA ARG A 297 0.94 24.64 -13.26
C ARG A 297 1.17 25.50 -14.48
N THR A 298 1.01 26.80 -14.32
CA THR A 298 1.19 27.80 -15.39
C THR A 298 2.51 28.55 -15.21
N GLU A 299 3.14 28.92 -16.32
CA GLU A 299 4.35 29.74 -16.30
C GLU A 299 4.04 31.11 -15.64
N GLY A 300 4.89 31.53 -14.70
CA GLY A 300 4.68 32.71 -13.87
C GLY A 300 3.73 32.54 -12.68
N GLY A 301 2.95 31.45 -12.61
CA GLY A 301 2.06 31.11 -11.51
C GLY A 301 2.74 30.36 -10.35
N TYR A 302 4.05 30.08 -10.45
CA TYR A 302 4.83 29.45 -9.37
C TYR A 302 6.23 30.07 -9.27
N ARG A 303 6.83 29.93 -8.08
CA ARG A 303 8.14 30.55 -7.76
C ARG A 303 8.87 29.75 -6.70
N LEU A 304 10.19 29.98 -6.62
CA LEU A 304 11.02 29.39 -5.57
C LEU A 304 11.03 30.30 -4.35
N VAL A 305 10.95 29.67 -3.18
CA VAL A 305 11.04 30.33 -1.87
C VAL A 305 12.14 29.66 -1.06
N GLU A 306 13.04 30.47 -0.51
CA GLU A 306 14.06 29.97 0.42
C GLU A 306 13.48 29.84 1.83
N THR A 307 13.64 28.68 2.45
CA THR A 307 13.16 28.44 3.82
C THR A 307 13.80 29.41 4.80
N ALA A 308 15.06 29.80 4.59
CA ALA A 308 15.76 30.77 5.41
C ALA A 308 15.13 32.19 5.42
N GLN A 309 14.29 32.52 4.44
CA GLN A 309 13.60 33.82 4.33
C GLN A 309 12.24 33.85 5.06
N LEU A 310 11.79 32.70 5.59
CA LEU A 310 10.54 32.62 6.35
C LEU A 310 10.66 33.39 7.67
N LYS A 311 9.68 34.22 7.96
CA LYS A 311 9.64 35.04 9.17
C LYS A 311 8.21 35.19 9.69
N GLU A 312 8.11 35.49 10.97
CA GLU A 312 6.85 35.74 11.66
C GLU A 312 6.01 36.85 10.97
N GLY A 313 4.72 36.62 10.83
CA GLY A 313 3.78 37.53 10.17
C GLY A 313 3.87 37.51 8.62
N GLY A 314 4.78 36.74 8.04
CA GLY A 314 4.83 36.53 6.58
C GLY A 314 3.63 35.70 6.10
N SER A 315 3.32 35.82 4.80
CA SER A 315 2.26 35.04 4.14
C SER A 315 2.79 34.45 2.83
N LEU A 316 2.47 33.17 2.62
CA LEU A 316 2.76 32.43 1.40
C LEU A 316 1.47 31.86 0.82
N GLN A 317 1.45 31.68 -0.49
CA GLN A 317 0.41 30.92 -1.17
C GLN A 317 0.58 29.43 -0.87
N TYR A 318 0.32 28.56 -1.81
CA TYR A 318 0.44 27.11 -1.61
C TYR A 318 1.88 26.66 -1.81
N ILE A 319 2.49 26.08 -0.80
CA ILE A 319 3.75 25.34 -0.96
C ILE A 319 3.41 23.94 -1.43
N LEU A 320 3.73 23.64 -2.68
CA LEU A 320 3.28 22.41 -3.35
C LEU A 320 4.38 21.38 -3.54
N ASP A 321 5.66 21.76 -3.37
CA ASP A 321 6.77 20.81 -3.43
C ASP A 321 8.02 21.35 -2.71
N VAL A 322 8.98 20.46 -2.52
CA VAL A 322 10.37 20.75 -2.22
C VAL A 322 11.12 20.78 -3.56
N HIS A 323 11.82 21.86 -3.87
CA HIS A 323 12.54 21.97 -5.14
C HIS A 323 13.79 21.09 -5.17
N GLU A 324 14.14 20.53 -6.34
CA GLU A 324 15.32 19.66 -6.53
C GLU A 324 16.66 20.28 -6.07
N LYS A 325 16.80 21.60 -6.11
CA LYS A 325 17.97 22.32 -5.60
C LYS A 325 18.25 22.05 -4.12
N SER A 326 17.21 21.71 -3.33
CA SER A 326 17.38 21.35 -1.93
C SER A 326 18.26 20.11 -1.76
N PHE A 327 18.18 19.16 -2.70
CA PHE A 327 18.99 17.94 -2.67
C PHE A 327 20.44 18.15 -3.13
N ARG A 328 20.75 19.34 -3.68
CA ARG A 328 22.12 19.77 -4.03
C ARG A 328 22.77 20.60 -2.93
N ASP A 329 22.03 20.96 -1.89
CA ASP A 329 22.59 21.60 -0.71
C ASP A 329 23.62 20.66 -0.04
N PRO A 330 24.82 21.16 0.32
CA PRO A 330 25.89 20.32 0.88
C PRO A 330 25.46 19.54 2.12
N ARG A 331 24.72 20.15 3.04
CA ARG A 331 24.24 19.52 4.27
C ARG A 331 23.23 18.41 3.99
N VAL A 332 22.28 18.67 3.06
CA VAL A 332 21.27 17.68 2.66
C VAL A 332 21.94 16.50 1.96
N THR A 333 22.86 16.79 1.03
CA THR A 333 23.63 15.77 0.30
C THR A 333 24.46 14.91 1.24
N GLU A 334 25.15 15.50 2.22
CA GLU A 334 25.95 14.78 3.21
C GLU A 334 25.10 13.85 4.07
N ILE A 335 23.98 14.35 4.60
CA ILE A 335 23.08 13.57 5.47
C ILE A 335 22.47 12.40 4.70
N ILE A 336 21.94 12.62 3.49
CA ILE A 336 21.36 11.56 2.68
C ILE A 336 22.43 10.58 2.20
N GLY A 337 23.60 11.10 1.77
CA GLY A 337 24.70 10.28 1.24
C GLY A 337 25.38 9.40 2.28
N SER A 338 25.40 9.83 3.55
CA SER A 338 25.96 9.04 4.67
C SER A 338 24.96 8.04 5.27
N ALA A 339 23.67 8.14 4.93
CA ALA A 339 22.64 7.29 5.50
C ALA A 339 22.87 5.79 5.19
N ARG A 340 22.72 4.95 6.21
CA ARG A 340 22.73 3.48 6.08
C ARG A 340 21.32 2.90 5.94
N THR A 341 20.35 3.60 6.50
CA THR A 341 18.92 3.27 6.35
C THR A 341 18.18 4.51 5.90
N ILE A 342 17.35 4.39 4.85
CA ILE A 342 16.44 5.44 4.41
C ILE A 342 15.04 4.85 4.36
N PHE A 343 14.09 5.47 5.06
CA PHE A 343 12.67 5.12 5.01
C PHE A 343 11.88 6.24 4.35
N VAL A 344 11.14 5.94 3.29
CA VAL A 344 10.34 6.93 2.55
C VAL A 344 8.86 6.56 2.61
N ASN A 345 8.03 7.50 3.07
CA ASN A 345 6.58 7.35 3.11
C ASN A 345 5.90 8.55 2.45
N ALA A 346 5.25 8.33 1.31
CA ALA A 346 4.56 9.27 0.44
C ALA A 346 5.49 10.15 -0.44
N VAL A 347 4.86 10.86 -1.40
CA VAL A 347 5.55 11.77 -2.31
C VAL A 347 5.69 13.15 -1.69
N MET A 348 6.74 13.88 -2.07
CA MET A 348 7.06 15.21 -1.53
C MET A 348 6.15 16.29 -2.09
N GLY A 349 5.77 16.18 -3.36
CA GLY A 349 5.04 17.21 -4.09
C GLY A 349 3.58 16.87 -4.39
N LEU A 350 2.85 17.83 -4.97
CA LEU A 350 1.47 17.67 -5.44
C LEU A 350 1.45 17.04 -6.84
N MET A 351 1.45 15.73 -6.89
CA MET A 351 1.38 14.95 -8.14
C MET A 351 0.03 15.12 -8.88
N PRO A 352 0.02 15.21 -10.23
CA PRO A 352 1.17 15.15 -11.15
C PRO A 352 1.75 16.52 -11.52
N LEU A 353 1.34 17.60 -10.87
CA LEU A 353 1.70 18.96 -11.27
C LEU A 353 3.08 19.39 -10.75
N PHE A 354 3.40 19.03 -9.50
CA PHE A 354 4.64 19.37 -8.82
C PHE A 354 5.26 18.13 -8.22
N PHE A 355 6.43 17.73 -8.68
CA PHE A 355 7.06 16.46 -8.33
C PHE A 355 8.60 16.46 -8.40
N GLU A 356 9.23 17.64 -8.47
CA GLU A 356 10.68 17.78 -8.58
C GLU A 356 11.41 17.32 -7.32
N GLY A 357 10.72 17.35 -6.16
CA GLY A 357 11.23 16.85 -4.89
C GLY A 357 10.93 15.36 -4.64
N SER A 358 10.20 14.72 -5.55
CA SER A 358 9.79 13.31 -5.43
C SER A 358 10.64 12.41 -6.34
#